data_610a2994d95f811a34b205777d769a8f
#
_entry.id   610a2994d95f811a34b205777d769a8f
#
_cell.length_a   1.000
_cell.length_b   1.000
_cell.length_c   1.000
_cell.angle_alpha   90.00
_cell.angle_beta   90.00
_cell.angle_gamma   90.00
#
_symmetry.space_group_name_H-M   'P 1'
#
loop_
_entity.id
_entity.type
_entity.pdbx_description
1 polymer ?
#
loop_
_entity_poly.entity_id
_entity_poly.type
_entity_poly.pdbx_seq_one_letter_code
_entity_poly.pdbx_strand_id
1 'polypeptide(L)'
;MGNNKQTVSRYMDGFNAVDHSKILSCLTDDVIWELPGAYIHHGKAAFDKEIENDAFTGKPVINVSRMTEENDVVIAEGSVQATKKDGTILNLVFCDVFEMRNGLIKKLTSYLMTIQ
;
A
#
# COMPACT_ATOMS: atom_id res chain seq x y z
N MET A 1 -14.75 -14.09 -5.59
CA MET A 1 -13.89 -15.16 -5.74
C MET A 1 -12.48 -14.73 -5.95
N GLY A 2 -11.51 -14.95 -5.45
CA GLY A 2 -10.11 -14.77 -5.72
C GLY A 2 -9.63 -13.43 -6.31
N ASN A 3 -10.52 -12.61 -6.82
CA ASN A 3 -10.12 -11.35 -7.48
C ASN A 3 -9.56 -10.32 -6.52
N ASN A 4 -10.03 -10.32 -5.28
CA ASN A 4 -9.56 -9.35 -4.30
C ASN A 4 -8.07 -9.51 -4.00
N LYS A 5 -7.63 -10.76 -3.77
CA LYS A 5 -6.21 -11.01 -3.52
C LYS A 5 -5.36 -10.68 -4.73
N GLN A 6 -5.87 -10.96 -5.94
CA GLN A 6 -5.16 -10.63 -7.17
C GLN A 6 -4.99 -9.13 -7.30
N THR A 7 -6.03 -8.36 -6.98
CA THR A 7 -5.97 -6.91 -7.02
C THR A 7 -4.91 -6.39 -6.04
N VAL A 8 -4.90 -6.93 -4.82
CA VAL A 8 -3.92 -6.51 -3.82
C VAL A 8 -2.50 -6.87 -4.25
N SER A 9 -2.30 -8.06 -4.83
CA SER A 9 -0.99 -8.46 -5.35
C SER A 9 -0.52 -7.52 -6.45
N ARG A 10 -1.43 -7.14 -7.35
CA ARG A 10 -1.13 -6.19 -8.43
C ARG A 10 -0.79 -4.82 -7.87
N TYR A 11 -1.50 -4.39 -6.83
CA TYR A 11 -1.21 -3.15 -6.12
C TYR A 11 0.21 -3.16 -5.53
N MET A 12 0.59 -4.25 -4.87
CA MET A 12 1.92 -4.38 -4.28
C MET A 12 3.01 -4.38 -5.35
N ASP A 13 2.78 -5.09 -6.45
CA ASP A 13 3.72 -5.08 -7.59
C ASP A 13 3.87 -3.67 -8.15
N GLY A 14 2.77 -2.94 -8.24
CA GLY A 14 2.79 -1.55 -8.70
C GLY A 14 3.60 -0.67 -7.79
N PHE A 15 3.45 -0.84 -6.49
CA PHE A 15 4.21 -0.05 -5.52
C PHE A 15 5.71 -0.36 -5.59
N ASN A 16 6.07 -1.64 -5.71
CA ASN A 16 7.48 -2.02 -5.86
C ASN A 16 8.11 -1.40 -7.10
N ALA A 17 7.33 -1.23 -8.16
CA ALA A 17 7.81 -0.65 -9.41
C ALA A 17 7.64 0.87 -9.47
N VAL A 18 6.97 1.46 -8.49
CA VAL A 18 6.53 2.86 -8.47
C VAL A 18 5.77 3.18 -9.77
N ASP A 19 4.88 2.25 -10.13
CA ASP A 19 4.05 2.36 -11.34
C ASP A 19 2.69 2.94 -10.94
N HIS A 20 2.56 4.25 -11.06
CA HIS A 20 1.36 4.97 -10.64
C HIS A 20 0.09 4.45 -11.33
N SER A 21 0.14 4.25 -12.64
CA SER A 21 -1.02 3.75 -13.38
C SER A 21 -1.50 2.40 -12.87
N LYS A 22 -0.55 1.51 -12.60
CA LYS A 22 -0.87 0.18 -12.11
C LYS A 22 -1.49 0.24 -10.71
N ILE A 23 -0.91 1.04 -9.84
CA ILE A 23 -1.44 1.23 -8.48
C ILE A 23 -2.86 1.79 -8.54
N LEU A 24 -3.05 2.89 -9.27
CA LEU A 24 -4.34 3.58 -9.33
C LEU A 24 -5.43 2.72 -9.95
N SER A 25 -5.06 1.83 -10.88
CA SER A 25 -6.03 0.94 -11.51
C SER A 25 -6.62 -0.08 -10.54
N CYS A 26 -6.02 -0.25 -9.37
CA CYS A 26 -6.50 -1.17 -8.34
C CYS A 26 -7.47 -0.52 -7.37
N LEU A 27 -7.71 0.78 -7.50
CA LEU A 27 -8.44 1.59 -6.52
C LEU A 27 -9.79 2.04 -7.04
N THR A 28 -10.75 2.22 -6.13
CA THR A 28 -11.99 2.94 -6.47
C THR A 28 -11.69 4.43 -6.57
N ASP A 29 -12.55 5.18 -7.25
CA ASP A 29 -12.36 6.63 -7.41
C ASP A 29 -12.38 7.35 -6.07
N ASP A 30 -13.18 6.85 -5.12
CA ASP A 30 -13.35 7.44 -3.80
C ASP A 30 -12.48 6.75 -2.73
N VAL A 31 -11.41 6.12 -3.13
CA VAL A 31 -10.52 5.39 -2.23
C VAL A 31 -10.06 6.25 -1.05
N ILE A 32 -9.92 5.60 0.10
CA ILE A 32 -9.38 6.25 1.31
C ILE A 32 -8.13 5.51 1.71
N TRP A 33 -7.06 6.25 1.99
CA TRP A 33 -5.82 5.69 2.51
C TRP A 33 -5.53 6.31 3.86
N GLU A 34 -5.56 5.50 4.89
CA GLU A 34 -5.26 5.96 6.24
C GLU A 34 -3.99 5.31 6.77
N LEU A 35 -3.07 6.14 7.23
CA LEU A 35 -1.94 5.70 8.03
C LEU A 35 -2.21 6.27 9.44
N PRO A 36 -2.74 5.47 10.38
CA PRO A 36 -3.17 5.98 11.68
C PRO A 36 -2.05 6.77 12.38
N GLY A 37 -2.40 7.94 12.86
CA GLY A 37 -1.44 8.83 13.50
C GLY A 37 -0.65 9.72 12.56
N ALA A 38 -0.74 9.49 11.24
CA ALA A 38 0.04 10.24 10.26
C ALA A 38 -0.85 10.99 9.26
N TYR A 39 -1.75 10.30 8.56
CA TYR A 39 -2.58 10.97 7.56
C TYR A 39 -3.80 10.14 7.16
N ILE A 40 -4.76 10.82 6.55
CA ILE A 40 -5.89 10.22 5.85
C ILE A 40 -6.01 10.96 4.52
N HIS A 41 -5.93 10.21 3.41
CA HIS A 41 -6.08 10.76 2.07
C HIS A 41 -7.37 10.27 1.45
N HIS A 42 -8.10 11.17 0.81
CA HIS A 42 -9.37 10.86 0.15
C HIS A 42 -9.22 11.04 -1.36
N GLY A 43 -9.55 9.97 -2.10
CA GLY A 43 -9.59 9.99 -3.56
C GLY A 43 -8.26 9.64 -4.20
N LYS A 44 -8.32 9.32 -5.51
CA LYS A 44 -7.14 8.88 -6.25
C LYS A 44 -6.07 9.95 -6.37
N ALA A 45 -6.46 11.22 -6.49
CA ALA A 45 -5.48 12.29 -6.65
C ALA A 45 -4.61 12.43 -5.41
N ALA A 46 -5.21 12.38 -4.22
CA ALA A 46 -4.47 12.43 -2.97
C ALA A 46 -3.62 11.18 -2.78
N PHE A 47 -4.16 10.02 -3.14
CA PHE A 47 -3.43 8.75 -3.08
C PHE A 47 -2.17 8.82 -3.95
N ASP A 48 -2.35 9.29 -5.18
CA ASP A 48 -1.25 9.38 -6.14
C ASP A 48 -0.08 10.23 -5.63
N LYS A 49 -0.39 11.33 -4.98
CA LYS A 49 0.65 12.21 -4.43
C LYS A 49 1.46 11.56 -3.32
N GLU A 50 0.86 10.62 -2.59
CA GLU A 50 1.55 9.97 -1.48
C GLU A 50 2.41 8.79 -1.93
N ILE A 51 2.21 8.28 -3.14
CA ILE A 51 2.97 7.14 -3.65
C ILE A 51 4.48 7.44 -3.62
N GLU A 52 4.87 8.66 -4.00
CA GLU A 52 6.26 9.09 -3.93
C GLU A 52 6.38 10.20 -2.91
N ASN A 53 6.78 9.83 -1.71
CA ASN A 53 6.93 10.75 -0.60
C ASN A 53 8.31 11.40 -0.66
N ASP A 54 8.37 12.72 -0.47
CA ASP A 54 9.61 13.49 -0.54
C ASP A 54 10.68 13.07 0.46
N ALA A 55 10.29 12.36 1.51
CA ALA A 55 11.23 11.89 2.53
C ALA A 55 12.11 10.73 2.03
N PHE A 56 11.73 10.10 0.92
CA PHE A 56 12.40 8.91 0.44
C PHE A 56 12.87 9.06 -1.00
N THR A 57 13.79 8.20 -1.40
CA THR A 57 14.32 8.16 -2.76
C THR A 57 14.36 6.72 -3.25
N GLY A 58 14.33 6.54 -4.58
CA GLY A 58 14.38 5.23 -5.20
C GLY A 58 13.09 4.46 -5.00
N LYS A 59 13.14 3.16 -5.28
CA LYS A 59 11.99 2.29 -5.17
C LYS A 59 12.01 1.53 -3.85
N PRO A 60 10.85 1.39 -3.18
CA PRO A 60 10.81 0.56 -1.98
C PRO A 60 10.96 -0.91 -2.35
N VAL A 61 11.36 -1.72 -1.39
CA VAL A 61 11.36 -3.19 -1.54
C VAL A 61 10.31 -3.72 -0.58
N ILE A 62 9.18 -4.16 -1.14
CA ILE A 62 8.05 -4.66 -0.38
C ILE A 62 7.96 -6.17 -0.56
N ASN A 63 7.95 -6.90 0.54
CA ASN A 63 7.80 -8.35 0.55
C ASN A 63 6.56 -8.71 1.35
N VAL A 64 5.58 -9.33 0.69
CA VAL A 64 4.37 -9.80 1.36
C VAL A 64 4.63 -11.21 1.85
N SER A 65 4.55 -11.41 3.17
CA SER A 65 4.78 -12.71 3.77
C SER A 65 3.51 -13.52 3.93
N ARG A 66 2.37 -12.86 4.04
CA ARG A 66 1.09 -13.54 4.23
C ARG A 66 -0.06 -12.65 3.76
N MET A 67 -1.05 -13.28 3.14
CA MET A 67 -2.25 -12.58 2.69
C MET A 67 -3.47 -13.42 3.02
N THR A 68 -4.45 -12.82 3.68
CA THR A 68 -5.68 -13.47 4.12
C THR A 68 -6.87 -12.65 3.67
N GLU A 69 -7.94 -13.33 3.28
CA GLU A 69 -9.16 -12.65 2.85
C GLU A 69 -10.38 -13.21 3.54
N GLU A 70 -11.26 -12.31 3.97
CA GLU A 70 -12.58 -12.69 4.54
C GLU A 70 -13.52 -11.50 4.38
N ASN A 71 -14.75 -11.77 3.88
CA ASN A 71 -15.82 -10.75 3.79
C ASN A 71 -15.38 -9.46 3.08
N ASP A 72 -14.75 -9.61 1.92
CA ASP A 72 -14.25 -8.48 1.12
C ASP A 72 -13.22 -7.62 1.86
N VAL A 73 -12.53 -8.21 2.81
CA VAL A 73 -11.36 -7.59 3.45
C VAL A 73 -10.15 -8.47 3.19
N VAL A 74 -9.10 -7.87 2.63
CA VAL A 74 -7.82 -8.55 2.43
C VAL A 74 -6.82 -7.96 3.40
N ILE A 75 -6.13 -8.83 4.14
CA ILE A 75 -5.08 -8.41 5.04
C ILE A 75 -3.75 -8.92 4.50
N ALA A 76 -2.80 -8.02 4.29
CA ALA A 76 -1.47 -8.36 3.80
C ALA A 76 -0.43 -7.95 4.83
N GLU A 77 0.40 -8.90 5.24
CA GLU A 77 1.49 -8.64 6.17
C GLU A 77 2.82 -8.85 5.47
N GLY A 78 3.80 -8.06 5.87
CA GLY A 78 5.11 -8.22 5.29
C GLY A 78 6.11 -7.21 5.80
N SER A 79 7.13 -6.99 5.00
CA SER A 79 8.19 -6.04 5.32
C SER A 79 8.38 -5.07 4.18
N VAL A 80 8.91 -3.92 4.51
CA VAL A 80 9.27 -2.93 3.51
C VAL A 80 10.61 -2.31 3.89
N GLN A 81 11.45 -2.12 2.88
CA GLN A 81 12.71 -1.42 3.01
C GLN A 81 12.64 -0.17 2.15
N ALA A 82 12.89 0.97 2.75
CA ALA A 82 12.86 2.25 2.05
C ALA A 82 14.18 2.98 2.29
N THR A 83 14.60 3.77 1.31
CA THR A 83 15.83 4.56 1.41
C THR A 83 15.46 6.02 1.57
N LYS A 84 15.95 6.62 2.65
CA LYS A 84 15.77 8.05 2.89
C LYS A 84 16.68 8.84 1.97
N LYS A 85 16.40 10.12 1.80
CA LYS A 85 17.19 10.99 0.92
C LYS A 85 18.65 11.11 1.34
N ASP A 86 18.94 10.91 2.63
CA ASP A 86 20.32 10.94 3.13
C ASP A 86 21.05 9.61 2.95
N GLY A 87 20.41 8.62 2.29
CA GLY A 87 21.00 7.32 2.05
C GLY A 87 20.74 6.30 3.15
N THR A 88 20.13 6.70 4.25
CA THR A 88 19.83 5.78 5.36
C THR A 88 18.74 4.80 4.94
N ILE A 89 18.94 3.52 5.26
CA ILE A 89 17.94 2.50 4.96
C ILE A 89 17.04 2.31 6.16
N LEU A 90 15.73 2.37 5.91
CA LEU A 90 14.71 2.20 6.92
C LEU A 90 14.05 0.84 6.72
N ASN A 91 14.05 0.02 7.75
CA ASN A 91 13.40 -1.30 7.73
C ASN A 91 12.14 -1.27 8.57
N LEU A 92 11.03 -1.67 7.95
CA LEU A 92 9.74 -1.69 8.61
C LEU A 92 9.04 -3.02 8.37
N VAL A 93 8.10 -3.31 9.24
CA VAL A 93 7.08 -4.34 8.98
C VAL A 93 5.75 -3.64 8.83
N PHE A 94 4.86 -4.27 8.09
CA PHE A 94 3.55 -3.67 7.87
C PHE A 94 2.44 -4.70 7.99
N CYS A 95 1.25 -4.20 8.32
CA CYS A 95 0.01 -4.92 8.19
C CYS A 95 -0.96 -3.98 7.50
N ASP A 96 -1.31 -4.30 6.27
CA ASP A 96 -2.22 -3.49 5.46
C ASP A 96 -3.59 -4.14 5.41
N VAL A 97 -4.61 -3.39 5.75
CA VAL A 97 -6.00 -3.84 5.71
C VAL A 97 -6.67 -3.18 4.52
N PHE A 98 -7.08 -4.01 3.55
CA PHE A 98 -7.72 -3.54 2.31
C PHE A 98 -9.19 -3.90 2.35
N GLU A 99 -10.06 -2.88 2.36
CA GLU A 99 -11.50 -3.08 2.21
C GLU A 99 -11.83 -2.98 0.74
N MET A 100 -12.50 -3.98 0.21
CA MET A 100 -12.70 -4.13 -1.23
C MET A 100 -14.15 -3.87 -1.62
N ARG A 101 -14.32 -3.37 -2.85
CA ARG A 101 -15.64 -3.17 -3.46
C ARG A 101 -15.53 -3.49 -4.94
N ASN A 102 -16.28 -4.51 -5.37
CA ASN A 102 -16.28 -4.95 -6.78
C ASN A 102 -14.88 -5.25 -7.30
N GLY A 103 -14.05 -5.88 -6.47
CA GLY A 103 -12.70 -6.26 -6.88
C GLY A 103 -11.68 -5.14 -6.87
N LEU A 104 -12.05 -3.97 -6.35
CA LEU A 104 -11.13 -2.82 -6.23
C LEU A 104 -10.99 -2.41 -4.77
N ILE A 105 -9.89 -1.74 -4.47
CA ILE A 105 -9.61 -1.27 -3.11
C ILE A 105 -10.39 0.02 -2.87
N LYS A 106 -11.29 0.01 -1.90
CA LYS A 106 -12.04 1.22 -1.52
C LYS A 106 -11.46 1.89 -0.28
N LYS A 107 -10.74 1.14 0.56
CA LYS A 107 -10.06 1.72 1.71
C LYS A 107 -8.84 0.88 2.04
N LEU A 108 -7.73 1.55 2.29
CA LEU A 108 -6.50 0.95 2.76
C LEU A 108 -6.14 1.58 4.10
N THR A 109 -6.00 0.74 5.12
CA THR A 109 -5.46 1.17 6.41
C THR A 109 -4.09 0.51 6.55
N SER A 110 -3.05 1.32 6.67
CA SER A 110 -1.68 0.82 6.75
C SER A 110 -1.17 0.96 8.18
N TYR A 111 -0.74 -0.15 8.75
CA TYR A 111 -0.08 -0.16 10.06
C TYR A 111 1.39 -0.45 9.83
N LEU A 112 2.23 0.52 10.10
CA LEU A 112 3.66 0.43 9.86
C LEU A 112 4.43 0.54 11.17
N MET A 113 5.51 -0.23 11.28
CA MET A 113 6.35 -0.20 12.46
C MET A 113 7.81 -0.33 12.05
N THR A 114 8.64 0.59 12.52
CA THR A 114 10.09 0.49 12.31
C THR A 114 10.65 -0.59 13.22
N ILE A 115 11.53 -1.45 12.69
CA ILE A 115 12.05 -2.60 13.44
C ILE A 115 13.53 -2.53 13.73
N GLN A 116 14.14 -1.35 13.55
CA GLN A 116 15.56 -1.29 13.90
C GLN A 116 15.90 -0.09 14.74
#